data_fa3b40c91597e38d83eb0952a928ff58
#
_entry.id   fa3b40c91597e38d83eb0952a928ff58
#
_cell.length_a   1.000
_cell.length_b   1.000
_cell.length_c   1.000
_cell.angle_alpha   90.00
_cell.angle_beta   90.00
_cell.angle_gamma   90.00
#
_symmetry.space_group_name_H-M   'P 1'
#
loop_
_entity.id
_entity.type
_entity.pdbx_description
1 polymer ?
#
loop_
_entity_poly.entity_id
_entity_poly.type
_entity_poly.pdbx_seq_one_letter_code
_entity_poly.pdbx_strand_id
1 'polypeptide(L)'
;LKEIMEQPDALRHAIAPRLRGGEIVFDDLKLTPEKIRGFDRIFIVACGSSYHVGMVGKYNLEHLLRRNVEVALASEFRYRDPIVDDKTLVIIISQSGETLDTMAALREAKKRGAYILSIVNVVGSSIARESDDVLYTWAGPEIAVATTKAYSTQLAVLDMVGLCFAKILGTVREEEYADTVRELALLPDKVKET
;
A
#
# COMPACT_ATOMS: atom_id res chain seq x y z
N LEU A 1 16.40 8.70 -16.15
CA LEU A 1 16.29 10.15 -15.91
C LEU A 1 14.84 10.63 -16.05
N LYS A 2 14.12 10.29 -17.15
CA LYS A 2 12.73 10.71 -17.36
C LYS A 2 11.84 10.36 -16.17
N GLU A 3 11.82 9.11 -15.75
CA GLU A 3 10.99 8.62 -14.64
C GLU A 3 11.38 9.20 -13.27
N ILE A 4 12.65 9.60 -13.10
CA ILE A 4 13.10 10.35 -11.92
C ILE A 4 12.44 11.73 -11.90
N MET A 5 12.45 12.43 -13.04
CA MET A 5 11.85 13.76 -13.16
C MET A 5 10.32 13.76 -13.11
N GLU A 6 9.70 12.61 -13.38
CA GLU A 6 8.25 12.43 -13.29
C GLU A 6 7.73 12.15 -11.87
N GLN A 7 8.60 11.92 -10.88
CA GLN A 7 8.18 11.58 -9.52
C GLN A 7 7.26 12.62 -8.87
N PRO A 8 7.51 13.94 -8.97
CA PRO A 8 6.62 14.94 -8.37
C PRO A 8 5.19 14.85 -8.90
N ASP A 9 5.04 14.68 -10.23
CA ASP A 9 3.72 14.58 -10.84
C ASP A 9 3.05 13.25 -10.52
N ALA A 10 3.80 12.14 -10.52
CA ALA A 10 3.28 10.84 -10.12
C ALA A 10 2.78 10.84 -8.66
N LEU A 11 3.54 11.44 -7.74
CA LEU A 11 3.12 11.61 -6.35
C LEU A 11 1.87 12.49 -6.25
N ARG A 12 1.78 13.58 -7.02
CA ARG A 12 0.60 14.44 -7.03
C ARG A 12 -0.64 13.68 -7.49
N HIS A 13 -0.52 12.86 -8.54
CA HIS A 13 -1.61 12.01 -9.03
C HIS A 13 -2.02 10.93 -8.02
N ALA A 14 -1.08 10.39 -7.26
CA ALA A 14 -1.36 9.39 -6.23
C ALA A 14 -2.02 10.00 -4.98
N ILE A 15 -1.61 11.20 -4.57
CA ILE A 15 -1.97 11.80 -3.29
C ILE A 15 -3.17 12.73 -3.39
N ALA A 16 -3.13 13.72 -4.31
CA ALA A 16 -4.10 14.82 -4.32
C ALA A 16 -5.56 14.37 -4.44
N PRO A 17 -5.94 13.38 -5.27
CA PRO A 17 -7.33 12.94 -5.37
C PRO A 17 -7.88 12.31 -4.08
N ARG A 18 -6.98 11.87 -3.20
CA ARG A 18 -7.31 11.19 -1.94
C ARG A 18 -7.30 12.13 -0.72
N LEU A 19 -6.97 13.40 -0.91
CA LEU A 19 -7.00 14.40 0.14
C LEU A 19 -8.20 15.33 -0.04
N ARG A 20 -9.16 15.29 0.89
CA ARG A 20 -10.36 16.13 0.86
C ARG A 20 -10.67 16.67 2.24
N GLY A 21 -10.74 18.01 2.36
CA GLY A 21 -11.07 18.66 3.62
C GLY A 21 -10.12 18.32 4.78
N GLY A 22 -8.83 18.04 4.49
CA GLY A 22 -7.86 17.63 5.50
C GLY A 22 -7.94 16.14 5.88
N GLU A 23 -8.70 15.35 5.14
CA GLU A 23 -8.91 13.92 5.38
C GLU A 23 -8.36 13.08 4.22
N ILE A 24 -7.90 11.87 4.55
CA ILE A 24 -7.59 10.83 3.55
C ILE A 24 -8.87 10.06 3.25
N VAL A 25 -9.27 10.05 1.98
CA VAL A 25 -10.49 9.40 1.51
C VAL A 25 -10.15 8.41 0.39
N PHE A 26 -10.54 7.16 0.56
CA PHE A 26 -10.48 6.10 -0.45
C PHE A 26 -11.90 5.74 -0.88
N ASP A 27 -12.38 6.31 -1.99
CA ASP A 27 -13.77 6.15 -2.45
C ASP A 27 -14.13 4.69 -2.79
N ASP A 28 -13.16 3.94 -3.31
CA ASP A 28 -13.40 2.58 -3.82
C ASP A 28 -13.08 1.49 -2.79
N LEU A 29 -12.72 1.86 -1.56
CA LEU A 29 -12.37 0.89 -0.52
C LEU A 29 -13.64 0.29 0.10
N LYS A 30 -13.78 -1.04 0.01
CA LYS A 30 -14.88 -1.80 0.60
C LYS A 30 -14.65 -2.15 2.07
N LEU A 31 -13.41 -2.02 2.54
CA LEU A 31 -13.06 -2.23 3.93
C LEU A 31 -13.84 -1.29 4.84
N THR A 32 -14.66 -1.87 5.71
CA THR A 32 -15.38 -1.09 6.73
C THR A 32 -14.51 -0.86 7.97
N PRO A 33 -14.82 0.18 8.78
CA PRO A 33 -14.12 0.39 10.06
C PRO A 33 -14.16 -0.83 10.99
N GLU A 34 -15.25 -1.57 11.01
CA GLU A 34 -15.40 -2.80 11.80
C GLU A 34 -14.43 -3.88 11.33
N LYS A 35 -14.31 -4.06 10.01
CA LYS A 35 -13.38 -5.03 9.43
C LYS A 35 -11.94 -4.66 9.76
N ILE A 36 -11.57 -3.38 9.64
CA ILE A 36 -10.22 -2.88 9.98
C ILE A 36 -9.90 -3.13 11.46
N ARG A 37 -10.84 -2.90 12.36
CA ARG A 37 -10.66 -3.19 13.79
C ARG A 37 -10.49 -4.68 14.08
N GLY A 38 -11.11 -5.53 13.27
CA GLY A 38 -11.10 -6.99 13.42
C GLY A 38 -9.82 -7.69 12.97
N PHE A 39 -8.91 -7.03 12.28
CA PHE A 39 -7.65 -7.66 11.88
C PHE A 39 -6.68 -7.79 13.05
N ASP A 40 -6.24 -9.00 13.31
CA ASP A 40 -5.22 -9.30 14.34
C ASP A 40 -3.80 -9.31 13.76
N ARG A 41 -3.68 -9.58 12.44
CA ARG A 41 -2.40 -9.70 11.73
C ARG A 41 -2.42 -8.90 10.44
N ILE A 42 -1.28 -8.32 10.13
CA ILE A 42 -1.05 -7.59 8.88
C ILE A 42 0.21 -8.15 8.22
N PHE A 43 0.08 -8.59 6.98
CA PHE A 43 1.20 -8.96 6.14
C PHE A 43 1.33 -7.96 4.98
N ILE A 44 2.57 -7.64 4.62
CA ILE A 44 2.89 -7.00 3.35
C ILE A 44 3.65 -8.01 2.52
N VAL A 45 3.14 -8.34 1.33
CA VAL A 45 3.71 -9.38 0.48
C VAL A 45 4.02 -8.81 -0.89
N ALA A 46 5.26 -8.92 -1.32
CA ALA A 46 5.73 -8.35 -2.58
C ALA A 46 7.02 -9.02 -3.07
N CYS A 47 7.46 -8.66 -4.26
CA CYS A 47 8.75 -9.02 -4.85
C CYS A 47 9.54 -7.79 -5.24
N GLY A 48 10.87 -7.94 -5.39
CA GLY A 48 11.76 -6.90 -5.93
C GLY A 48 11.70 -5.58 -5.15
N SER A 49 11.65 -4.47 -5.87
CA SER A 49 11.62 -3.14 -5.24
C SER A 49 10.37 -2.90 -4.40
N SER A 50 9.22 -3.49 -4.78
CA SER A 50 8.00 -3.41 -3.98
C SER A 50 8.13 -4.11 -2.63
N TYR A 51 8.97 -5.13 -2.50
CA TYR A 51 9.32 -5.72 -1.20
C TYR A 51 10.01 -4.70 -0.29
N HIS A 52 10.89 -3.87 -0.85
CA HIS A 52 11.55 -2.81 -0.08
C HIS A 52 10.59 -1.69 0.33
N VAL A 53 9.55 -1.39 -0.47
CA VAL A 53 8.42 -0.54 -0.03
C VAL A 53 7.78 -1.16 1.21
N GLY A 54 7.53 -2.47 1.19
CA GLY A 54 7.00 -3.21 2.33
C GLY A 54 7.89 -3.10 3.57
N MET A 55 9.21 -3.18 3.41
CA MET A 55 10.17 -3.06 4.52
C MET A 55 10.11 -1.68 5.19
N VAL A 56 10.04 -0.59 4.41
CA VAL A 56 9.86 0.76 4.95
C VAL A 56 8.47 0.91 5.57
N GLY A 57 7.44 0.50 4.82
CA GLY A 57 6.04 0.57 5.26
C GLY A 57 5.76 -0.19 6.54
N LYS A 58 6.45 -1.31 6.80
CA LYS A 58 6.36 -2.03 8.07
C LYS A 58 6.59 -1.11 9.26
N TYR A 59 7.71 -0.36 9.26
CA TYR A 59 8.02 0.53 10.38
C TYR A 59 6.96 1.62 10.55
N ASN A 60 6.51 2.20 9.44
CA ASN A 60 5.49 3.25 9.44
C ASN A 60 4.14 2.71 9.94
N LEU A 61 3.71 1.57 9.43
CA LEU A 61 2.44 0.94 9.84
C LEU A 61 2.48 0.48 11.30
N GLU A 62 3.57 -0.14 11.75
CA GLU A 62 3.72 -0.54 13.15
C GLU A 62 3.66 0.66 14.10
N HIS A 63 4.31 1.78 13.71
CA HIS A 63 4.25 3.02 14.47
C HIS A 63 2.82 3.58 14.53
N LEU A 64 2.14 3.68 13.37
CA LEU A 64 0.81 4.27 13.25
C LEU A 64 -0.28 3.38 13.86
N LEU A 65 -0.27 2.07 13.55
CA LEU A 65 -1.36 1.15 13.92
C LEU A 65 -1.18 0.49 15.29
N ARG A 66 0.03 0.52 15.84
CA ARG A 66 0.41 -0.17 17.08
C ARG A 66 0.10 -1.67 17.04
N ARG A 67 0.29 -2.27 15.86
CA ARG A 67 0.10 -3.68 15.55
C ARG A 67 1.33 -4.23 14.84
N ASN A 68 1.63 -5.52 15.04
CA ASN A 68 2.71 -6.18 14.32
C ASN A 68 2.40 -6.26 12.82
N VAL A 69 3.37 -5.90 12.01
CA VAL A 69 3.33 -6.03 10.56
C VAL A 69 4.47 -6.93 10.11
N GLU A 70 4.13 -7.98 9.37
CA GLU A 70 5.11 -8.89 8.81
C GLU A 70 5.32 -8.61 7.32
N VAL A 71 6.58 -8.56 6.88
CA VAL A 71 6.91 -8.41 5.46
C VAL A 71 7.46 -9.72 4.94
N ALA A 72 6.91 -10.19 3.84
CA ALA A 72 7.30 -11.46 3.22
C ALA A 72 7.62 -11.30 1.74
N LEU A 73 8.67 -11.99 1.28
CA LEU A 73 8.89 -12.21 -0.15
C LEU A 73 7.78 -13.11 -0.69
N ALA A 74 7.14 -12.67 -1.77
CA ALA A 74 6.03 -13.41 -2.35
C ALA A 74 6.45 -14.81 -2.85
N SER A 75 7.69 -14.93 -3.36
CA SER A 75 8.27 -16.22 -3.78
C SER A 75 8.40 -17.25 -2.65
N GLU A 76 8.53 -16.79 -1.40
CA GLU A 76 8.67 -17.64 -0.23
C GLU A 76 7.37 -17.82 0.53
N PHE A 77 6.47 -16.84 0.48
CA PHE A 77 5.25 -16.77 1.29
C PHE A 77 4.43 -18.04 1.25
N ARG A 78 4.16 -18.59 0.05
CA ARG A 78 3.34 -19.78 -0.11
C ARG A 78 3.99 -21.07 0.41
N TYR A 79 5.34 -21.13 0.46
CA TYR A 79 6.07 -22.34 0.84
C TYR A 79 6.34 -22.44 2.34
N ARG A 80 6.32 -21.31 3.05
CA ARG A 80 6.62 -21.27 4.48
C ARG A 80 5.41 -21.60 5.38
N ASP A 81 4.28 -22.01 4.81
CA ASP A 81 3.05 -22.29 5.55
C ASP A 81 2.62 -21.14 6.48
N PRO A 82 2.28 -19.96 5.92
CA PRO A 82 2.05 -18.76 6.71
C PRO A 82 0.85 -18.91 7.63
N ILE A 83 0.94 -18.34 8.85
CA ILE A 83 -0.16 -18.30 9.80
C ILE A 83 -1.12 -17.18 9.38
N VAL A 84 -2.08 -17.53 8.55
CA VAL A 84 -3.04 -16.62 7.91
C VAL A 84 -4.45 -17.19 8.08
N ASP A 85 -5.40 -16.35 8.40
CA ASP A 85 -6.81 -16.68 8.64
C ASP A 85 -7.74 -15.50 8.23
N ASP A 86 -9.02 -15.57 8.55
CA ASP A 86 -10.03 -14.56 8.26
C ASP A 86 -9.87 -13.25 9.07
N LYS A 87 -8.96 -13.22 10.06
CA LYS A 87 -8.55 -12.03 10.81
C LYS A 87 -7.23 -11.44 10.33
N THR A 88 -6.78 -11.86 9.18
CA THR A 88 -5.52 -11.41 8.59
C THR A 88 -5.78 -10.48 7.41
N LEU A 89 -5.16 -9.30 7.43
CA LEU A 89 -5.04 -8.43 6.27
C LEU A 89 -3.73 -8.72 5.55
N VAL A 90 -3.79 -9.02 4.27
CA VAL A 90 -2.61 -9.16 3.41
C VAL A 90 -2.60 -8.01 2.39
N ILE A 91 -1.60 -7.14 2.53
CA ILE A 91 -1.36 -6.04 1.61
C ILE A 91 -0.40 -6.54 0.53
N ILE A 92 -0.88 -6.63 -0.70
CA ILE A 92 -0.10 -7.02 -1.87
C ILE A 92 0.41 -5.77 -2.57
N ILE A 93 1.72 -5.68 -2.83
CA ILE A 93 2.29 -4.54 -3.56
C ILE A 93 2.96 -5.04 -4.84
N SER A 94 2.55 -4.49 -5.97
CA SER A 94 3.11 -4.82 -7.28
C SER A 94 2.94 -3.66 -8.27
N GLN A 95 4.00 -3.28 -8.97
CA GLN A 95 3.89 -2.24 -10.01
C GLN A 95 3.03 -2.74 -11.18
N SER A 96 3.36 -3.88 -11.78
CA SER A 96 2.66 -4.42 -12.94
C SER A 96 1.33 -5.09 -12.61
N GLY A 97 1.19 -5.61 -11.37
CA GLY A 97 0.07 -6.46 -11.00
C GLY A 97 0.04 -7.83 -11.71
N GLU A 98 1.15 -8.24 -12.34
CA GLU A 98 1.26 -9.49 -13.13
C GLU A 98 2.40 -10.40 -12.64
N THR A 99 3.06 -10.10 -11.53
CA THR A 99 4.16 -10.91 -10.99
C THR A 99 3.62 -12.27 -10.51
N LEU A 100 4.10 -13.35 -11.12
CA LEU A 100 3.59 -14.71 -10.88
C LEU A 100 3.68 -15.15 -9.42
N ASP A 101 4.82 -14.90 -8.77
CA ASP A 101 5.00 -15.24 -7.36
C ASP A 101 4.04 -14.44 -6.45
N THR A 102 3.83 -13.16 -6.76
CA THR A 102 2.90 -12.31 -6.01
C THR A 102 1.46 -12.77 -6.18
N MET A 103 1.06 -13.19 -7.39
CA MET A 103 -0.25 -13.80 -7.62
C MET A 103 -0.41 -15.12 -6.87
N ALA A 104 0.62 -15.96 -6.86
CA ALA A 104 0.58 -17.22 -6.13
C ALA A 104 0.45 -17.01 -4.62
N ALA A 105 1.16 -16.03 -4.07
CA ALA A 105 1.05 -15.64 -2.66
C ALA A 105 -0.35 -15.08 -2.32
N LEU A 106 -0.91 -14.23 -3.18
CA LEU A 106 -2.28 -13.72 -3.05
C LEU A 106 -3.30 -14.87 -2.96
N ARG A 107 -3.23 -15.81 -3.91
CA ARG A 107 -4.14 -16.96 -3.96
C ARG A 107 -4.00 -17.85 -2.74
N GLU A 108 -2.79 -18.09 -2.25
CA GLU A 108 -2.54 -18.85 -1.03
C GLU A 108 -3.13 -18.15 0.20
N ALA A 109 -2.93 -16.84 0.34
CA ALA A 109 -3.51 -16.05 1.42
C ALA A 109 -5.04 -16.07 1.38
N LYS A 110 -5.62 -15.86 0.20
CA LYS A 110 -7.07 -15.87 0.00
C LYS A 110 -7.71 -17.24 0.30
N LYS A 111 -7.04 -18.33 -0.12
CA LYS A 111 -7.47 -19.71 0.21
C LYS A 111 -7.55 -19.95 1.71
N ARG A 112 -6.73 -19.27 2.51
CA ARG A 112 -6.71 -19.36 3.97
C ARG A 112 -7.68 -18.39 4.65
N GLY A 113 -8.41 -17.59 3.89
CA GLY A 113 -9.44 -16.69 4.39
C GLY A 113 -8.99 -15.26 4.61
N ALA A 114 -7.73 -14.90 4.33
CA ALA A 114 -7.24 -13.53 4.47
C ALA A 114 -7.98 -12.54 3.58
N TYR A 115 -8.11 -11.32 4.06
CA TYR A 115 -8.57 -10.20 3.24
C TYR A 115 -7.40 -9.62 2.43
N ILE A 116 -7.60 -9.43 1.14
CA ILE A 116 -6.57 -8.97 0.23
C ILE A 116 -6.81 -7.51 -0.16
N LEU A 117 -5.90 -6.63 0.26
CA LEU A 117 -5.80 -5.26 -0.22
C LEU A 117 -4.58 -5.16 -1.13
N SER A 118 -4.75 -4.82 -2.40
CA SER A 118 -3.61 -4.64 -3.30
C SER A 118 -3.32 -3.18 -3.62
N ILE A 119 -2.04 -2.85 -3.72
CA ILE A 119 -1.51 -1.57 -4.20
C ILE A 119 -0.80 -1.86 -5.51
N VAL A 120 -1.39 -1.44 -6.63
CA VAL A 120 -0.89 -1.73 -7.98
C VAL A 120 -0.93 -0.49 -8.86
N ASN A 121 -0.15 -0.47 -9.94
CA ASN A 121 -0.17 0.65 -10.88
C ASN A 121 -1.02 0.38 -12.13
N VAL A 122 -1.09 -0.89 -12.56
CA VAL A 122 -1.80 -1.25 -13.80
C VAL A 122 -3.26 -1.60 -13.52
N VAL A 123 -4.15 -0.79 -14.08
CA VAL A 123 -5.60 -0.99 -13.96
C VAL A 123 -6.02 -2.29 -14.64
N GLY A 124 -6.86 -3.08 -13.95
CA GLY A 124 -7.37 -4.34 -14.48
C GLY A 124 -6.33 -5.47 -14.59
N SER A 125 -5.18 -5.32 -13.93
CA SER A 125 -4.19 -6.39 -13.84
C SER A 125 -4.73 -7.63 -13.11
N SER A 126 -4.05 -8.76 -13.26
CA SER A 126 -4.50 -10.02 -12.66
C SER A 126 -4.58 -9.95 -11.14
N ILE A 127 -3.60 -9.33 -10.49
CA ILE A 127 -3.64 -9.08 -9.05
C ILE A 127 -4.84 -8.20 -8.67
N ALA A 128 -5.10 -7.12 -9.44
CA ALA A 128 -6.25 -6.24 -9.19
C ALA A 128 -7.58 -6.99 -9.26
N ARG A 129 -7.75 -7.86 -10.26
CA ARG A 129 -8.99 -8.63 -10.43
C ARG A 129 -9.25 -9.67 -9.34
N GLU A 130 -8.19 -10.21 -8.74
CA GLU A 130 -8.29 -11.26 -7.74
C GLU A 130 -8.32 -10.73 -6.30
N SER A 131 -8.03 -9.44 -6.08
CA SER A 131 -8.04 -8.80 -4.76
C SER A 131 -9.46 -8.45 -4.30
N ASP A 132 -9.64 -8.34 -2.98
CA ASP A 132 -10.90 -7.89 -2.39
C ASP A 132 -11.05 -6.37 -2.51
N ASP A 133 -9.95 -5.64 -2.27
CA ASP A 133 -9.81 -4.20 -2.51
C ASP A 133 -8.55 -3.88 -3.31
N VAL A 134 -8.60 -2.80 -4.07
CA VAL A 134 -7.49 -2.33 -4.92
C VAL A 134 -7.30 -0.84 -4.78
N LEU A 135 -6.06 -0.43 -4.54
CA LEU A 135 -5.63 0.97 -4.61
C LEU A 135 -4.63 1.13 -5.76
N TYR A 136 -4.96 1.97 -6.72
CA TYR A 136 -4.07 2.27 -7.82
C TYR A 136 -3.11 3.41 -7.47
N THR A 137 -1.84 3.27 -7.82
CA THR A 137 -0.82 4.30 -7.54
C THR A 137 -0.87 5.48 -8.50
N TRP A 138 -1.47 5.31 -9.67
CA TRP A 138 -1.58 6.33 -10.72
C TRP A 138 -0.24 6.93 -11.14
N ALA A 139 0.85 6.16 -11.04
CA ALA A 139 2.19 6.61 -11.40
C ALA A 139 2.40 6.78 -12.91
N GLY A 140 1.43 6.34 -13.71
CA GLY A 140 1.58 6.27 -15.15
C GLY A 140 2.49 5.12 -15.60
N PRO A 141 2.74 4.95 -16.90
CA PRO A 141 3.60 3.89 -17.41
C PRO A 141 5.04 4.05 -16.91
N GLU A 142 5.63 2.99 -16.36
CA GLU A 142 7.04 2.90 -15.99
C GLU A 142 7.67 1.77 -16.81
N ILE A 143 8.70 2.11 -17.61
CA ILE A 143 9.32 1.20 -18.57
C ILE A 143 10.64 0.67 -18.04
N ALA A 144 11.34 1.45 -17.20
CA ALA A 144 12.62 1.05 -16.63
C ALA A 144 12.44 -0.11 -15.65
N VAL A 145 13.34 -1.09 -15.76
CA VAL A 145 13.40 -2.22 -14.81
C VAL A 145 13.73 -1.75 -13.40
N ALA A 146 14.65 -0.77 -13.28
CA ALA A 146 14.94 -0.09 -12.02
C ALA A 146 13.83 0.92 -11.75
N THR A 147 12.90 0.55 -10.88
CA THR A 147 11.74 1.37 -10.54
C THR A 147 12.13 2.65 -9.79
N THR A 148 11.45 3.74 -10.10
CA THR A 148 11.61 5.05 -9.43
C THR A 148 10.27 5.60 -8.99
N LYS A 149 9.49 6.16 -9.90
CA LYS A 149 8.20 6.80 -9.58
C LYS A 149 7.17 5.81 -9.04
N ALA A 150 7.19 4.54 -9.50
CA ALA A 150 6.31 3.53 -8.95
C ALA A 150 6.66 3.20 -7.49
N TYR A 151 7.95 3.16 -7.13
CA TYR A 151 8.39 2.98 -5.74
C TYR A 151 7.85 4.10 -4.84
N SER A 152 8.10 5.35 -5.22
CA SER A 152 7.68 6.52 -4.43
C SER A 152 6.15 6.58 -4.25
N THR A 153 5.39 6.28 -5.30
CA THR A 153 3.92 6.28 -5.22
C THR A 153 3.36 5.11 -4.44
N GLN A 154 3.98 3.91 -4.52
CA GLN A 154 3.60 2.77 -3.68
C GLN A 154 3.79 3.09 -2.20
N LEU A 155 4.92 3.70 -1.83
CA LEU A 155 5.18 4.11 -0.46
C LEU A 155 4.17 5.15 0.03
N ALA A 156 3.90 6.19 -0.77
CA ALA A 156 2.93 7.22 -0.43
C ALA A 156 1.51 6.65 -0.23
N VAL A 157 1.08 5.73 -1.10
CA VAL A 157 -0.24 5.08 -0.96
C VAL A 157 -0.28 4.19 0.28
N LEU A 158 0.79 3.44 0.57
CA LEU A 158 0.87 2.60 1.77
C LEU A 158 0.83 3.44 3.06
N ASP A 159 1.52 4.58 3.09
CA ASP A 159 1.49 5.50 4.23
C ASP A 159 0.10 6.12 4.42
N MET A 160 -0.59 6.49 3.33
CA MET A 160 -1.98 6.95 3.41
C MET A 160 -2.93 5.87 3.95
N VAL A 161 -2.74 4.60 3.59
CA VAL A 161 -3.49 3.47 4.18
C VAL A 161 -3.23 3.39 5.67
N GLY A 162 -1.96 3.48 6.08
CA GLY A 162 -1.58 3.49 7.50
C GLY A 162 -2.24 4.60 8.30
N LEU A 163 -2.22 5.83 7.80
CA LEU A 163 -2.86 6.98 8.44
C LEU A 163 -4.38 6.85 8.52
N CYS A 164 -5.01 6.44 7.43
CA CYS A 164 -6.45 6.20 7.39
C CYS A 164 -6.87 5.15 8.43
N PHE A 165 -6.16 4.03 8.50
CA PHE A 165 -6.43 2.98 9.47
C PHE A 165 -6.13 3.41 10.90
N ALA A 166 -5.03 4.15 11.13
CA ALA A 166 -4.70 4.69 12.45
C ALA A 166 -5.79 5.61 13.00
N LYS A 167 -6.38 6.44 12.15
CA LYS A 167 -7.53 7.29 12.51
C LYS A 167 -8.74 6.44 12.91
N ILE A 168 -9.07 5.40 12.13
CA ILE A 168 -10.17 4.47 12.43
C ILE A 168 -9.95 3.70 13.74
N LEU A 169 -8.69 3.33 14.00
CA LEU A 169 -8.29 2.61 15.21
C LEU A 169 -8.15 3.51 16.44
N GLY A 170 -8.06 4.84 16.24
CA GLY A 170 -7.82 5.81 17.31
C GLY A 170 -6.39 5.74 17.88
N THR A 171 -5.41 5.28 17.07
CA THR A 171 -4.03 5.11 17.47
C THR A 171 -3.12 6.28 17.12
N VAL A 172 -3.61 7.25 16.37
CA VAL A 172 -2.94 8.51 16.04
C VAL A 172 -3.70 9.68 16.65
N ARG A 173 -2.99 10.68 17.17
CA ARG A 173 -3.60 11.90 17.67
C ARG A 173 -4.11 12.75 16.49
N GLU A 174 -5.21 13.49 16.70
CA GLU A 174 -5.81 14.31 15.64
C GLU A 174 -4.84 15.35 15.08
N GLU A 175 -4.05 16.00 15.93
CA GLU A 175 -3.04 16.97 15.53
C GLU A 175 -1.94 16.33 14.67
N GLU A 176 -1.43 15.19 15.10
CA GLU A 176 -0.40 14.43 14.36
C GLU A 176 -0.92 13.93 13.00
N TYR A 177 -2.16 13.46 12.97
CA TYR A 177 -2.82 13.09 11.71
C TYR A 177 -2.91 14.28 10.76
N ALA A 178 -3.43 15.42 11.25
CA ALA A 178 -3.60 16.63 10.44
C ALA A 178 -2.27 17.18 9.93
N ASP A 179 -1.22 17.16 10.77
CA ASP A 179 0.13 17.58 10.38
C ASP A 179 0.70 16.67 9.28
N THR A 180 0.56 15.35 9.44
CA THR A 180 1.06 14.40 8.47
C THR A 180 0.32 14.49 7.13
N VAL A 181 -1.00 14.72 7.16
CA VAL A 181 -1.79 14.96 5.94
C VAL A 181 -1.33 16.22 5.21
N ARG A 182 -1.01 17.31 5.95
CA ARG A 182 -0.45 18.52 5.34
C ARG A 182 0.93 18.25 4.70
N GLU A 183 1.78 17.51 5.38
CA GLU A 183 3.10 17.14 4.85
C GLU A 183 3.00 16.27 3.59
N LEU A 184 2.06 15.33 3.55
CA LEU A 184 1.76 14.54 2.35
C LEU A 184 1.30 15.42 1.18
N ALA A 185 0.47 16.44 1.43
CA ALA A 185 0.03 17.36 0.39
C ALA A 185 1.18 18.15 -0.21
N LEU A 186 2.21 18.47 0.57
CA LEU A 186 3.41 19.21 0.15
C LEU A 186 4.50 18.30 -0.46
N LEU A 187 4.41 16.99 -0.28
CA LEU A 187 5.45 16.05 -0.70
C LEU A 187 5.83 16.16 -2.19
N PRO A 188 4.88 16.29 -3.13
CA PRO A 188 5.23 16.44 -4.54
C PRO A 188 6.12 17.66 -4.82
N ASP A 189 5.86 18.78 -4.17
CA ASP A 189 6.65 20.00 -4.36
C ASP A 189 8.03 19.89 -3.70
N LYS A 190 8.13 19.29 -2.52
CA LYS A 190 9.40 18.98 -1.84
C LYS A 190 10.29 18.07 -2.69
N VAL A 191 9.71 17.04 -3.32
CA VAL A 191 10.47 16.14 -4.22
C VAL A 191 10.92 16.86 -5.49
N LYS A 192 10.17 17.86 -5.97
CA LYS A 192 10.55 18.67 -7.13
C LYS A 192 11.75 19.58 -6.84
N GLU A 193 11.90 20.03 -5.60
CA GLU A 193 12.99 20.92 -5.18
C GLU A 193 14.32 20.18 -4.92
N THR A 194 14.28 18.85 -4.81
CA THR A 194 15.44 17.97 -4.56
C THR A 194 16.11 17.53 -5.86
#